data_29841d11e3cfcba9465a22c9e276802d
#
_entry.id   29841d11e3cfcba9465a22c9e276802d
#
_cell.length_a   1.000
_cell.length_b   1.000
_cell.length_c   1.000
_cell.angle_alpha   90.00
_cell.angle_beta   90.00
_cell.angle_gamma   90.00
#
_symmetry.space_group_name_H-M   'P 1'
#
loop_
_entity.id
_entity.type
_entity.pdbx_description
1 polymer ?
#
loop_
_entity_poly.entity_id
_entity_poly.type
_entity_poly.pdbx_seq_one_letter_code
_entity_poly.pdbx_strand_id
1 'polypeptide(L)'
;MFSRRLMSAVAIIAILGPLAALAAENTTAVWSDGHSSPLSDEELIRYAVASPGPGYPEEAQKTKITGSGLYELRINKAGATTEVVVVKSSGSAVLDNAARSTFLKWRFKPAIFTRVRVPVSWSVNRVR
;
A
#
# COMPACT_ATOMS: atom_id res chain seq x y z
N MET A 1 -11.37 -9.08 15.39
CA MET A 1 -11.15 -8.70 15.06
C MET A 1 -10.41 -8.32 14.75
N PHE A 2 -10.29 -8.37 14.27
CA PHE A 2 -9.74 -8.04 13.83
C PHE A 2 -9.30 -7.43 13.47
N SER A 3 -8.87 -7.39 13.50
CA SER A 3 -8.54 -6.81 13.11
C SER A 3 -8.54 -6.17 12.49
N ARG A 4 -8.59 -5.97 12.27
CA ARG A 4 -8.87 -5.35 11.60
C ARG A 4 -8.37 -4.25 11.42
N ARG A 5 -7.58 -3.68 11.70
CA ARG A 5 -7.03 -2.75 11.66
C ARG A 5 -5.95 -2.77 10.85
N LEU A 6 -5.23 -3.51 10.76
CA LEU A 6 -4.30 -3.70 9.99
C LEU A 6 -4.74 -3.75 8.77
N MET A 7 -5.73 -4.12 8.60
CA MET A 7 -6.33 -4.17 7.51
C MET A 7 -6.33 -2.93 6.91
N SER A 8 -5.93 -1.90 7.53
CA SER A 8 -6.01 -0.65 6.96
C SER A 8 -5.44 -0.55 5.59
N ALA A 9 -4.37 -1.16 5.37
CA ALA A 9 -3.77 -1.04 4.08
C ALA A 9 -4.69 -1.64 3.07
N VAL A 10 -5.27 -2.71 3.46
CA VAL A 10 -6.11 -3.40 2.60
C VAL A 10 -7.35 -2.65 2.40
N ALA A 11 -7.78 -2.05 3.46
CA ALA A 11 -9.02 -1.34 3.40
C ALA A 11 -8.93 -0.28 2.35
N ILE A 12 -7.80 0.32 2.23
CA ILE A 12 -7.65 1.35 1.29
C ILE A 12 -7.88 0.86 -0.09
N ILE A 13 -7.37 -0.28 -0.37
CA ILE A 13 -7.54 -0.82 -1.65
C ILE A 13 -8.97 -1.16 -1.87
N ALA A 14 -9.58 -1.66 -0.85
CA ALA A 14 -10.94 -2.07 -0.95
C ALA A 14 -11.83 -0.91 -1.30
N ILE A 15 -11.48 0.25 -0.87
CA ILE A 15 -12.29 1.36 -1.12
C ILE A 15 -12.55 1.54 -2.54
N LEU A 16 -11.71 1.06 -3.33
CA LEU A 16 -11.87 1.19 -4.67
C LEU A 16 -13.05 0.60 -5.13
N GLY A 17 -13.56 -0.18 -4.45
CA GLY A 17 -14.75 -0.73 -4.83
C GLY A 17 -14.58 -1.78 -5.85
N PRO A 18 -15.60 -2.41 -6.12
CA PRO A 18 -15.67 -3.53 -6.92
C PRO A 18 -15.06 -3.38 -8.25
N LEU A 19 -15.36 -2.33 -8.80
CA LEU A 19 -14.94 -2.13 -10.03
C LEU A 19 -13.53 -2.16 -10.19
N ALA A 20 -12.96 -1.37 -9.46
CA ALA A 20 -11.61 -1.17 -9.59
C ALA A 20 -10.92 -2.43 -9.28
N ALA A 21 -11.47 -3.11 -8.38
CA ALA A 21 -10.87 -4.31 -7.95
C ALA A 21 -10.54 -5.21 -9.09
N LEU A 22 -11.32 -5.15 -10.05
CA LEU A 22 -11.15 -6.02 -11.10
C LEU A 22 -9.93 -5.78 -11.83
N ALA A 23 -9.68 -4.61 -12.10
CA ALA A 23 -8.59 -4.30 -12.91
C ALA A 23 -7.43 -4.00 -12.03
N ALA A 24 -7.67 -3.93 -10.82
CA ALA A 24 -6.65 -3.51 -9.93
C ALA A 24 -5.51 -4.44 -9.84
N GLU A 25 -4.39 -3.92 -9.59
CA GLU A 25 -3.27 -4.73 -9.38
C GLU A 25 -3.35 -5.26 -7.98
N ASN A 26 -2.74 -6.33 -7.73
CA ASN A 26 -2.68 -6.90 -6.40
C ASN A 26 -1.37 -6.49 -5.77
N THR A 27 -1.29 -6.58 -4.47
CA THR A 27 -0.03 -6.42 -3.76
C THR A 27 0.83 -7.62 -4.18
N THR A 28 2.05 -7.35 -4.55
CA THR A 28 2.98 -8.43 -4.93
C THR A 28 4.26 -8.25 -4.17
N ALA A 29 5.02 -9.29 -4.03
CA ALA A 29 6.27 -9.24 -3.32
C ALA A 29 7.36 -10.01 -4.02
N VAL A 30 8.60 -9.58 -3.83
CA VAL A 30 9.75 -10.34 -4.22
C VAL A 30 10.34 -10.82 -2.90
N TRP A 31 10.42 -12.12 -2.77
CA TRP A 31 10.89 -12.75 -1.53
C TRP A 31 12.41 -12.75 -1.49
N SER A 32 12.95 -13.00 -0.34
CA SER A 32 14.39 -12.96 -0.17
C SER A 32 15.15 -13.97 -1.04
N ASP A 33 14.48 -15.01 -1.47
CA ASP A 33 15.10 -16.01 -2.33
C ASP A 33 15.01 -15.63 -3.81
N GLY A 34 14.40 -14.49 -4.09
CA GLY A 34 14.30 -14.00 -5.47
C GLY A 34 13.00 -14.28 -6.20
N HIS A 35 12.18 -15.17 -5.70
CA HIS A 35 10.94 -15.43 -6.42
C HIS A 35 9.93 -14.32 -6.11
N SER A 36 8.96 -14.15 -6.97
CA SER A 36 7.94 -13.15 -6.74
C SER A 36 6.57 -13.78 -6.81
N SER A 37 5.65 -13.24 -6.08
CA SER A 37 4.29 -13.74 -6.07
C SER A 37 3.33 -12.69 -5.59
N PRO A 38 2.04 -12.84 -5.87
CA PRO A 38 1.05 -11.95 -5.29
C PRO A 38 1.02 -12.24 -3.79
N LEU A 39 0.70 -11.24 -3.00
CA LEU A 39 0.55 -11.43 -1.57
C LEU A 39 -0.90 -11.32 -1.23
N SER A 40 -1.41 -12.29 -0.53
CA SER A 40 -2.77 -12.22 -0.04
C SER A 40 -2.78 -11.30 1.17
N ASP A 41 -3.98 -10.87 1.57
CA ASP A 41 -4.12 -10.03 2.73
C ASP A 41 -3.61 -10.76 3.95
N GLU A 42 -3.87 -12.04 4.04
CA GLU A 42 -3.43 -12.84 5.16
C GLU A 42 -1.93 -12.89 5.24
N GLU A 43 -1.27 -13.05 4.11
CA GLU A 43 0.17 -13.09 4.09
C GLU A 43 0.76 -11.74 4.47
N LEU A 44 0.17 -10.68 3.99
CA LEU A 44 0.64 -9.36 4.31
C LEU A 44 0.55 -9.15 5.82
N ILE A 45 -0.57 -9.51 6.41
CA ILE A 45 -0.76 -9.37 7.83
C ILE A 45 0.23 -10.23 8.58
N ARG A 46 0.47 -11.42 8.10
CA ARG A 46 1.36 -12.35 8.77
C ARG A 46 2.79 -11.84 8.85
N TYR A 47 3.26 -11.24 7.79
CA TYR A 47 4.64 -10.81 7.72
C TYR A 47 4.87 -9.33 8.03
N ALA A 48 3.83 -8.54 8.11
CA ALA A 48 4.00 -7.13 8.41
C ALA A 48 4.04 -6.91 9.92
N VAL A 49 5.00 -6.15 10.37
CA VAL A 49 5.09 -5.79 11.77
C VAL A 49 4.35 -4.48 11.96
N ALA A 50 4.44 -3.60 10.99
CA ALA A 50 3.71 -2.35 11.00
C ALA A 50 3.38 -1.97 9.58
N SER A 51 2.13 -1.68 9.31
CA SER A 51 1.72 -1.32 7.96
C SER A 51 0.56 -0.32 7.98
N PRO A 52 0.82 0.90 8.45
CA PRO A 52 -0.25 1.90 8.51
C PRO A 52 -0.71 2.27 7.10
N GLY A 53 -1.98 2.56 6.95
CA GLY A 53 -2.50 2.97 5.66
C GLY A 53 -2.07 4.39 5.34
N PRO A 54 -1.94 4.74 4.10
CA PRO A 54 -1.50 6.08 3.72
C PRO A 54 -2.50 7.19 4.00
N GLY A 55 -3.69 6.90 4.26
CA GLY A 55 -4.63 7.96 4.55
C GLY A 55 -4.96 8.81 3.33
N TYR A 56 -5.86 9.74 3.53
CA TYR A 56 -6.29 10.61 2.46
C TYR A 56 -6.07 12.04 2.99
N PRO A 57 -5.04 12.73 2.55
CA PRO A 57 -4.72 14.05 3.07
C PRO A 57 -5.91 15.00 2.99
N GLU A 58 -6.09 15.77 4.02
CA GLU A 58 -7.21 16.69 4.11
C GLU A 58 -7.30 17.63 2.91
N GLU A 59 -6.20 18.16 2.48
CA GLU A 59 -6.23 19.06 1.36
C GLU A 59 -6.70 18.38 0.08
N ALA A 60 -6.38 17.11 -0.08
CA ALA A 60 -6.82 16.38 -1.26
C ALA A 60 -8.30 16.08 -1.16
N GLN A 61 -8.78 15.82 0.04
CA GLN A 61 -10.20 15.56 0.23
C GLN A 61 -11.00 16.81 -0.05
N LYS A 62 -10.55 17.94 0.40
CA LYS A 62 -11.26 19.20 0.22
C LYS A 62 -11.36 19.57 -1.24
N THR A 63 -10.35 19.31 -2.00
CA THR A 63 -10.35 19.66 -3.39
C THR A 63 -10.78 18.48 -4.27
N LYS A 64 -11.18 17.39 -3.62
CA LYS A 64 -11.65 16.22 -4.32
C LYS A 64 -10.67 15.62 -5.31
N ILE A 65 -9.42 15.61 -4.94
CA ILE A 65 -8.40 15.02 -5.77
C ILE A 65 -8.45 13.52 -5.57
N THR A 66 -8.59 12.78 -6.63
CA THR A 66 -8.65 11.32 -6.57
C THR A 66 -7.56 10.74 -7.45
N GLY A 67 -7.30 9.49 -7.31
CA GLY A 67 -6.34 8.82 -8.18
C GLY A 67 -5.94 7.47 -7.65
N SER A 68 -5.22 6.74 -8.45
CA SER A 68 -4.69 5.43 -8.09
C SER A 68 -3.23 5.39 -8.44
N GLY A 69 -2.43 4.84 -7.58
CA GLY A 69 -1.01 4.73 -7.82
C GLY A 69 -0.48 3.36 -7.45
N LEU A 70 0.73 3.06 -7.86
CA LEU A 70 1.40 1.82 -7.53
C LEU A 70 2.76 2.19 -6.98
N TYR A 71 3.09 1.70 -5.81
CA TYR A 71 4.32 2.06 -5.13
C TYR A 71 5.13 0.83 -4.78
N GLU A 72 6.44 0.90 -4.96
CA GLU A 72 7.30 -0.21 -4.65
C GLU A 72 8.13 0.12 -3.43
N LEU A 73 8.00 -0.71 -2.40
CA LEU A 73 8.75 -0.55 -1.19
C LEU A 73 10.00 -1.41 -1.29
N ARG A 74 11.14 -0.83 -1.03
CA ARG A 74 12.39 -1.57 -1.01
C ARG A 74 12.68 -1.91 0.44
N ILE A 75 12.87 -3.18 0.72
CA ILE A 75 12.96 -3.69 2.08
C ILE A 75 14.37 -4.22 2.34
N ASN A 76 14.95 -3.83 3.45
CA ASN A 76 16.29 -4.32 3.78
C ASN A 76 16.18 -5.62 4.56
N LYS A 77 17.30 -6.22 4.90
CA LYS A 77 17.32 -7.50 5.60
C LYS A 77 16.67 -7.45 6.96
N ALA A 78 16.67 -6.29 7.58
CA ALA A 78 16.07 -6.15 8.89
C ALA A 78 14.53 -5.99 8.80
N GLY A 79 14.01 -5.89 7.60
CA GLY A 79 12.56 -5.73 7.40
C GLY A 79 12.11 -4.29 7.31
N ALA A 80 13.03 -3.34 7.31
CA ALA A 80 12.65 -1.94 7.23
C ALA A 80 12.52 -1.49 5.79
N THR A 81 11.56 -0.62 5.54
CA THR A 81 11.41 -0.03 4.22
C THR A 81 12.41 1.10 4.12
N THR A 82 13.33 0.99 3.20
CA THR A 82 14.39 1.98 3.05
C THR A 82 14.12 2.96 1.92
N GLU A 83 13.27 2.59 1.00
CA GLU A 83 12.98 3.45 -0.13
C GLU A 83 11.62 3.11 -0.69
N VAL A 84 10.91 4.11 -1.17
CA VAL A 84 9.62 3.90 -1.83
C VAL A 84 9.73 4.51 -3.23
N VAL A 85 9.52 3.70 -4.23
CA VAL A 85 9.61 4.14 -5.62
C VAL A 85 8.20 4.25 -6.17
N VAL A 86 7.88 5.36 -6.80
CA VAL A 86 6.56 5.53 -7.40
C VAL A 86 6.63 4.84 -8.75
N VAL A 87 6.01 3.68 -8.86
CA VAL A 87 6.00 2.92 -10.09
C VAL A 87 4.96 3.53 -11.03
N LYS A 88 3.82 3.91 -10.46
CA LYS A 88 2.80 4.55 -11.23
C LYS A 88 2.23 5.62 -10.33
N SER A 89 2.27 6.86 -10.77
CA SER A 89 1.78 7.97 -9.97
C SER A 89 0.27 8.00 -9.90
N SER A 90 -0.24 8.51 -8.81
CA SER A 90 -1.68 8.71 -8.65
C SER A 90 -2.14 9.88 -9.52
N GLY A 91 -1.20 10.66 -10.02
CA GLY A 91 -1.53 11.86 -10.78
C GLY A 91 -1.49 13.09 -9.87
N SER A 92 -1.26 12.92 -8.59
CA SER A 92 -1.22 14.02 -7.65
C SER A 92 0.01 13.91 -6.76
N ALA A 93 0.79 14.96 -6.70
CA ALA A 93 1.97 14.97 -5.85
C ALA A 93 1.55 14.85 -4.38
N VAL A 94 0.43 15.42 -4.01
CA VAL A 94 -0.07 15.37 -2.65
C VAL A 94 -0.32 13.92 -2.24
N LEU A 95 -0.98 13.17 -3.10
CA LEU A 95 -1.31 11.79 -2.80
C LEU A 95 -0.06 10.90 -2.85
N ASP A 96 0.81 11.14 -3.82
CA ASP A 96 2.03 10.35 -3.94
C ASP A 96 2.92 10.58 -2.72
N ASN A 97 3.03 11.81 -2.25
CA ASN A 97 3.84 12.11 -1.10
C ASN A 97 3.26 11.49 0.18
N ALA A 98 1.95 11.47 0.28
CA ALA A 98 1.30 10.86 1.42
C ALA A 98 1.62 9.36 1.44
N ALA A 99 1.56 8.73 0.29
CA ALA A 99 1.85 7.31 0.19
C ALA A 99 3.30 7.03 0.56
N ARG A 100 4.22 7.80 0.00
CA ARG A 100 5.63 7.59 0.27
C ARG A 100 5.96 7.75 1.74
N SER A 101 5.46 8.78 2.37
CA SER A 101 5.74 9.04 3.77
C SER A 101 5.26 7.88 4.62
N THR A 102 4.09 7.39 4.32
CA THR A 102 3.49 6.32 5.09
C THR A 102 4.19 5.00 4.85
N PHE A 103 4.45 4.68 3.59
CA PHE A 103 5.08 3.41 3.29
C PHE A 103 6.51 3.32 3.85
N LEU A 104 7.17 4.44 4.02
CA LEU A 104 8.48 4.42 4.63
C LEU A 104 8.42 3.94 6.09
N LYS A 105 7.23 3.96 6.68
CA LYS A 105 7.06 3.51 8.05
C LYS A 105 6.73 2.02 8.12
N TRP A 106 6.53 1.39 6.99
CA TRP A 106 6.17 -0.02 6.99
C TRP A 106 7.37 -0.85 7.40
N ARG A 107 7.09 -1.87 8.21
CA ARG A 107 8.11 -2.78 8.70
C ARG A 107 7.61 -4.19 8.54
N PHE A 108 8.50 -5.06 8.13
CA PHE A 108 8.18 -6.46 7.96
C PHE A 108 9.10 -7.31 8.82
N LYS A 109 8.78 -8.56 8.96
CA LYS A 109 9.65 -9.47 9.66
C LYS A 109 10.95 -9.56 8.86
N PRO A 110 12.09 -9.75 9.54
CA PRO A 110 13.39 -9.76 8.86
C PRO A 110 13.54 -10.88 7.86
N ALA A 111 14.26 -10.60 6.83
CA ALA A 111 14.67 -11.60 5.83
C ALA A 111 13.54 -12.29 5.08
N ILE A 112 12.41 -11.66 4.94
CA ILE A 112 11.30 -12.24 4.22
C ILE A 112 11.22 -11.68 2.79
N PHE A 113 11.17 -10.35 2.68
CA PHE A 113 10.99 -9.71 1.39
C PHE A 113 12.13 -8.78 1.03
N THR A 114 12.35 -8.56 -0.26
CA THR A 114 13.28 -7.55 -0.72
C THR A 114 12.51 -6.39 -1.33
N ARG A 115 11.31 -6.64 -1.86
CA ARG A 115 10.46 -5.60 -2.42
C ARG A 115 9.01 -5.97 -2.26
N VAL A 116 8.18 -4.96 -2.06
CA VAL A 116 6.75 -5.19 -2.01
C VAL A 116 6.10 -4.07 -2.81
N ARG A 117 5.23 -4.40 -3.77
CA ARG A 117 4.50 -3.41 -4.54
C ARG A 117 3.08 -3.34 -4.05
N VAL A 118 2.65 -2.13 -3.72
CA VAL A 118 1.33 -1.92 -3.13
C VAL A 118 0.54 -0.94 -3.96
N PRO A 119 -0.63 -1.33 -4.45
CA PRO A 119 -1.49 -0.40 -5.16
C PRO A 119 -2.35 0.36 -4.15
N VAL A 120 -2.59 1.63 -4.39
CA VAL A 120 -3.43 2.44 -3.52
C VAL A 120 -4.37 3.27 -4.36
N SER A 121 -5.60 3.42 -3.92
CA SER A 121 -6.52 4.30 -4.60
C SER A 121 -7.17 5.21 -3.61
N TRP A 122 -7.38 6.43 -4.00
CA TRP A 122 -8.06 7.42 -3.20
C TRP A 122 -9.33 7.85 -3.93
N SER A 123 -10.44 7.85 -3.22
CA SER A 123 -11.71 8.21 -3.81
C SER A 123 -12.53 8.99 -2.80
N VAL A 124 -13.20 10.02 -3.25
CA VAL A 124 -13.99 10.82 -2.35
C VAL A 124 -15.36 10.25 -2.21
N ASN A 125 -15.66 9.24 -2.99
CA ASN A 125 -16.91 8.70 -2.91
C ASN A 125 -17.05 7.80 -1.82
N ARG A 126 -17.70 8.01 -0.92
CA ARG A 126 -17.75 7.30 0.06
C ARG A 126 -18.82 6.76 0.42
N VAL A 127 -18.97 6.09 0.89
CA VAL A 127 -19.81 5.45 1.30
C VAL A 127 -20.35 5.84 2.42
N ARG A 128 -21.07 5.90 2.73
CA ARG A 128 -21.54 6.29 3.66
C ARG A 128 -22.07 5.66 4.16
#